data_0f84bf790ab97aad8946c75f40ef82e1
#
_entry.id   0f84bf790ab97aad8946c75f40ef82e1
#
_cell.length_a   1.000
_cell.length_b   1.000
_cell.length_c   1.000
_cell.angle_alpha   90.00
_cell.angle_beta   90.00
_cell.angle_gamma   90.00
#
_symmetry.space_group_name_H-M   'P 1'
#
loop_
_entity.id
_entity.type
_entity.pdbx_description
1 polymer ?
#
loop_
_entity_poly.entity_id
_entity_poly.type
_entity_poly.pdbx_seq_one_letter_code
_entity_poly.pdbx_strand_id
1 'polypeptide(L)'
;MKKNLILFLIAMLTIASCKTRERIVYFQDIVPNENIATQSTTALKLVPGDKVGVIITSAATPELAARYNLTTGNNSTSSTSNADNLRYTIDENGNIDLPGIGRTQISGLTRAEAAARIQAKFRDGILNDAVVTVAAYNRYITILGEVARPGRQEIVRDNLTLLEAIGQAGDLTITGRRDCIKVIRQEGNESKTYYVDLRSKDLFNSPVYNLQQNDVIYVEPNKVKMGQSTNNDNSVRNISTWLSATSVLTSIAILIFRR
;
A
#
# COMPACT_ATOMS: atom_id res chain seq x y z
N MET A 1 4.88 -14.35 -58.96
CA MET A 1 5.85 -14.03 -57.87
C MET A 1 5.39 -12.86 -56.98
N LYS A 2 5.02 -11.69 -57.48
CA LYS A 2 4.57 -10.54 -56.68
C LYS A 2 3.40 -10.78 -55.77
N LYS A 3 2.39 -11.58 -56.21
CA LYS A 3 1.20 -11.91 -55.43
C LYS A 3 1.48 -12.76 -54.18
N ASN A 4 2.42 -13.71 -54.31
CA ASN A 4 2.83 -14.59 -53.21
C ASN A 4 3.70 -13.84 -52.18
N LEU A 5 4.48 -12.85 -52.62
CA LEU A 5 5.28 -11.99 -51.74
C LEU A 5 4.40 -11.10 -50.83
N ILE A 6 3.33 -10.56 -51.41
CA ILE A 6 2.35 -9.73 -50.67
C ILE A 6 1.59 -10.59 -49.63
N LEU A 7 1.21 -11.80 -50.01
CA LEU A 7 0.55 -12.75 -49.09
C LEU A 7 1.48 -13.14 -47.92
N PHE A 8 2.77 -13.35 -48.19
CA PHE A 8 3.78 -13.65 -47.17
C PHE A 8 4.00 -12.47 -46.23
N LEU A 9 3.99 -11.24 -46.77
CA LEU A 9 4.16 -10.01 -45.98
C LEU A 9 2.94 -9.79 -45.04
N ILE A 10 1.74 -10.03 -45.52
CA ILE A 10 0.50 -9.96 -44.73
C ILE A 10 0.48 -11.05 -43.65
N ALA A 11 0.88 -12.28 -43.98
CA ALA A 11 1.00 -13.37 -42.99
C ALA A 11 2.03 -13.08 -41.90
N MET A 12 3.13 -12.39 -42.23
CA MET A 12 4.17 -11.99 -41.28
C MET A 12 3.70 -10.88 -40.31
N LEU A 13 2.79 -10.01 -40.77
CA LEU A 13 2.19 -8.96 -39.93
C LEU A 13 1.20 -9.52 -38.87
N THR A 14 0.58 -10.67 -39.12
CA THR A 14 -0.43 -11.27 -38.24
C THR A 14 0.17 -12.03 -37.05
N ILE A 15 1.48 -12.34 -37.07
CA ILE A 15 2.19 -13.10 -36.01
C ILE A 15 2.63 -12.20 -34.82
N ALA A 16 2.54 -10.88 -34.95
CA ALA A 16 2.88 -9.94 -33.86
C ALA A 16 1.78 -9.84 -32.78
N SER A 17 1.10 -10.95 -32.45
CA SER A 17 -0.03 -10.96 -31.50
C SER A 17 0.43 -11.11 -30.06
N CYS A 18 0.30 -10.06 -29.32
CA CYS A 18 -0.10 -9.90 -27.91
C CYS A 18 0.54 -10.77 -26.82
N LYS A 19 1.61 -10.24 -26.25
CA LYS A 19 2.05 -10.56 -24.85
C LYS A 19 1.30 -9.72 -23.78
N THR A 20 0.05 -9.33 -24.03
CA THR A 20 -0.69 -8.42 -23.13
C THR A 20 -1.10 -9.12 -21.85
N ARG A 21 -1.46 -10.42 -21.90
CA ARG A 21 -1.88 -11.20 -20.74
C ARG A 21 -0.76 -11.28 -19.68
N GLU A 22 0.48 -11.54 -20.08
CA GLU A 22 1.63 -11.68 -19.19
C GLU A 22 1.95 -10.39 -18.38
N ARG A 23 1.41 -9.26 -18.80
CA ARG A 23 1.67 -7.96 -18.16
C ARG A 23 0.63 -7.59 -17.11
N ILE A 24 -0.56 -8.18 -17.15
CA ILE A 24 -1.72 -7.74 -16.36
C ILE A 24 -2.10 -8.75 -15.30
N VAL A 25 -1.89 -10.04 -15.54
CA VAL A 25 -2.33 -11.12 -14.66
C VAL A 25 -1.38 -11.27 -13.46
N TYR A 26 -1.96 -11.45 -12.29
CA TYR A 26 -1.24 -11.77 -11.05
C TYR A 26 -0.93 -13.27 -10.99
N PHE A 27 0.06 -13.66 -10.18
CA PHE A 27 0.29 -15.05 -9.77
C PHE A 27 0.39 -16.04 -10.93
N GLN A 28 1.17 -15.72 -11.95
CA GLN A 28 1.23 -16.51 -13.19
C GLN A 28 1.93 -17.86 -13.02
N ASP A 29 2.69 -18.03 -11.94
CA ASP A 29 3.52 -19.18 -11.60
C ASP A 29 2.90 -20.07 -10.50
N ILE A 30 1.68 -19.78 -10.04
CA ILE A 30 0.96 -20.58 -9.06
C ILE A 30 0.30 -21.79 -9.76
N VAL A 31 0.57 -22.97 -9.22
CA VAL A 31 -0.08 -24.20 -9.65
C VAL A 31 -1.31 -24.47 -8.76
N PRO A 32 -2.45 -24.92 -9.34
CA PRO A 32 -3.63 -25.26 -8.55
C PRO A 32 -3.31 -26.26 -7.44
N ASN A 33 -3.78 -26.00 -6.22
CA ASN A 33 -3.57 -26.79 -5.01
C ASN A 33 -2.11 -26.86 -4.51
N GLU A 34 -1.23 -25.96 -4.96
CA GLU A 34 0.12 -25.82 -4.42
C GLU A 34 0.06 -25.16 -3.03
N ASN A 35 0.80 -25.75 -2.07
CA ASN A 35 1.02 -25.11 -0.78
C ASN A 35 2.18 -24.09 -0.92
N ILE A 36 1.84 -22.81 -0.84
CA ILE A 36 2.82 -21.74 -0.92
C ILE A 36 3.23 -21.38 0.51
N ALA A 37 4.53 -21.44 0.80
CA ALA A 37 5.07 -20.91 2.05
C ALA A 37 4.89 -19.40 2.03
N THR A 38 4.23 -18.87 3.07
CA THR A 38 4.06 -17.44 3.26
C THR A 38 4.83 -17.01 4.50
N GLN A 39 5.32 -15.78 4.50
CA GLN A 39 5.87 -15.21 5.72
C GLN A 39 4.78 -15.16 6.80
N SER A 40 5.15 -15.54 8.03
CA SER A 40 4.26 -15.42 9.17
C SER A 40 3.79 -13.97 9.30
N THR A 41 2.51 -13.80 9.53
CA THR A 41 1.95 -12.48 9.76
C THR A 41 2.57 -11.88 11.03
N THR A 42 3.32 -10.81 10.85
CA THR A 42 3.93 -10.08 11.97
C THR A 42 3.02 -8.94 12.38
N ALA A 43 2.61 -8.94 13.64
CA ALA A 43 1.83 -7.82 14.18
C ALA A 43 2.69 -6.53 14.20
N LEU A 44 2.08 -5.43 13.82
CA LEU A 44 2.72 -4.13 13.77
C LEU A 44 3.11 -3.68 15.19
N LYS A 45 4.35 -3.23 15.32
CA LYS A 45 4.89 -2.70 16.56
C LYS A 45 4.55 -1.21 16.69
N LEU A 46 4.38 -0.77 17.91
CA LEU A 46 4.22 0.62 18.26
C LEU A 46 5.56 1.35 18.12
N VAL A 47 5.54 2.55 17.58
CA VAL A 47 6.74 3.38 17.37
C VAL A 47 6.57 4.77 18.01
N PRO A 48 7.66 5.49 18.30
CA PRO A 48 7.57 6.88 18.74
C PRO A 48 6.75 7.73 17.76
N GLY A 49 5.90 8.62 18.31
CA GLY A 49 4.97 9.42 17.53
C GLY A 49 3.59 8.79 17.27
N ASP A 50 3.43 7.48 17.53
CA ASP A 50 2.11 6.86 17.46
C ASP A 50 1.17 7.43 18.53
N LYS A 51 -0.10 7.55 18.15
CA LYS A 51 -1.16 7.87 19.08
C LYS A 51 -1.85 6.58 19.52
N VAL A 52 -1.94 6.37 20.82
CA VAL A 52 -2.55 5.17 21.40
C VAL A 52 -3.69 5.56 22.36
N GLY A 53 -4.79 4.86 22.24
CA GLY A 53 -5.87 4.89 23.23
C GLY A 53 -5.66 3.75 24.21
N VAL A 54 -5.75 4.03 25.49
CA VAL A 54 -5.67 3.01 26.55
C VAL A 54 -6.99 3.03 27.31
N ILE A 55 -7.66 1.89 27.37
CA ILE A 55 -8.91 1.70 28.13
C ILE A 55 -8.64 0.68 29.22
N ILE A 56 -8.92 1.07 30.45
CA ILE A 56 -8.74 0.26 31.64
C ILE A 56 -10.13 -0.05 32.19
N THR A 57 -10.42 -1.32 32.40
CA THR A 57 -11.66 -1.80 33.00
C THR A 57 -11.36 -2.69 34.20
N SER A 58 -12.28 -2.69 35.18
CA SER A 58 -12.25 -3.57 36.34
C SER A 58 -13.68 -3.99 36.63
N ALA A 59 -13.91 -5.26 36.86
CA ALA A 59 -15.23 -5.77 37.24
C ALA A 59 -15.52 -5.50 38.73
N ALA A 60 -14.51 -5.58 39.60
CA ALA A 60 -14.64 -5.36 41.02
C ALA A 60 -14.79 -3.88 41.38
N THR A 61 -14.08 -2.99 40.67
CA THR A 61 -14.06 -1.55 41.00
C THR A 61 -14.12 -0.68 39.72
N PRO A 62 -15.25 -0.68 39.00
CA PRO A 62 -15.38 0.02 37.73
C PRO A 62 -15.23 1.54 37.87
N GLU A 63 -15.68 2.13 38.96
CA GLU A 63 -15.55 3.56 39.24
C GLU A 63 -14.07 3.99 39.43
N LEU A 64 -13.30 3.13 40.08
CA LEU A 64 -11.86 3.37 40.24
C LEU A 64 -11.11 3.24 38.89
N ALA A 65 -11.41 2.24 38.09
CA ALA A 65 -10.86 2.08 36.75
C ALA A 65 -11.19 3.28 35.85
N ALA A 66 -12.39 3.84 35.93
CA ALA A 66 -12.78 5.01 35.14
C ALA A 66 -11.93 6.26 35.43
N ARG A 67 -11.34 6.40 36.63
CA ARG A 67 -10.47 7.53 36.97
C ARG A 67 -9.14 7.52 36.23
N TYR A 68 -8.70 6.37 35.75
CA TYR A 68 -7.45 6.23 35.01
C TYR A 68 -7.64 6.35 33.51
N ASN A 69 -8.88 6.34 33.04
CA ASN A 69 -9.18 6.57 31.63
C ASN A 69 -9.17 8.08 31.35
N LEU A 70 -8.66 8.47 30.21
CA LEU A 70 -8.84 9.85 29.75
C LEU A 70 -10.34 10.08 29.51
N THR A 71 -10.95 10.93 30.29
CA THR A 71 -12.35 11.34 30.11
C THR A 71 -12.39 12.72 29.50
N THR A 72 -13.21 12.89 28.49
CA THR A 72 -13.64 14.22 28.07
C THR A 72 -14.44 14.82 29.23
N GLY A 73 -13.95 15.95 29.76
CA GLY A 73 -14.67 16.69 30.79
C GLY A 73 -16.14 16.92 30.36
N ASN A 74 -17.06 16.78 31.29
CA ASN A 74 -18.52 16.70 31.15
C ASN A 74 -19.24 17.90 30.50
N ASN A 75 -18.54 18.77 29.69
CA ASN A 75 -19.15 19.98 29.13
C ASN A 75 -18.73 20.26 27.69
N SER A 76 -18.94 19.34 26.77
CA SER A 76 -18.79 19.68 25.33
C SER A 76 -19.93 19.11 24.50
N THR A 77 -20.94 19.94 24.29
CA THR A 77 -21.95 19.79 23.23
C THR A 77 -21.40 20.08 21.82
N SER A 78 -20.14 19.87 21.55
CA SER A 78 -19.54 20.06 20.23
C SER A 78 -18.89 18.76 19.72
N SER A 79 -19.64 18.12 18.90
CA SER A 79 -19.45 16.84 18.25
C SER A 79 -18.46 16.92 17.07
N THR A 80 -17.18 17.24 17.19
CA THR A 80 -16.27 16.92 16.08
C THR A 80 -14.75 17.00 16.32
N SER A 81 -14.23 17.43 17.46
CA SER A 81 -12.76 17.64 17.58
C SER A 81 -12.05 17.01 18.78
N ASN A 82 -12.74 16.25 19.63
CA ASN A 82 -12.17 15.82 20.92
C ASN A 82 -11.63 14.38 20.99
N ALA A 83 -11.77 13.58 19.93
CA ALA A 83 -11.26 12.21 19.92
C ALA A 83 -9.72 12.15 20.02
N ASP A 84 -9.02 13.15 19.55
CA ASP A 84 -7.56 13.23 19.61
C ASP A 84 -7.04 13.52 21.03
N ASN A 85 -7.83 14.18 21.86
CA ASN A 85 -7.46 14.51 23.25
C ASN A 85 -7.57 13.31 24.20
N LEU A 86 -8.17 12.22 23.76
CA LEU A 86 -8.29 10.96 24.51
C LEU A 86 -7.18 9.97 24.20
N ARG A 87 -6.10 10.44 23.55
CA ARG A 87 -5.02 9.59 23.07
C ARG A 87 -3.71 10.03 23.68
N TYR A 88 -2.92 9.04 24.09
CA TYR A 88 -1.53 9.25 24.50
C TYR A 88 -0.64 9.24 23.25
N THR A 89 0.34 10.11 23.18
CA THR A 89 1.38 10.07 22.15
C THR A 89 2.61 9.39 22.73
N ILE A 90 3.17 8.43 22.02
CA ILE A 90 4.43 7.78 22.39
C ILE A 90 5.56 8.79 22.19
N ASP A 91 6.30 9.08 23.25
CA ASP A 91 7.42 10.02 23.23
C ASP A 91 8.63 9.45 22.44
N GLU A 92 9.65 10.30 22.24
CA GLU A 92 10.88 9.93 21.53
C GLU A 92 11.65 8.78 22.21
N ASN A 93 11.47 8.61 23.52
CA ASN A 93 12.07 7.52 24.31
C ASN A 93 11.18 6.25 24.28
N GLY A 94 10.07 6.26 23.58
CA GLY A 94 9.16 5.13 23.46
C GLY A 94 8.19 4.95 24.63
N ASN A 95 7.98 5.97 25.46
CA ASN A 95 7.11 5.91 26.62
C ASN A 95 5.79 6.63 26.39
N ILE A 96 4.78 6.22 27.14
CA ILE A 96 3.58 7.01 27.42
C ILE A 96 3.50 7.29 28.94
N ASP A 97 2.89 8.39 29.30
CA ASP A 97 2.65 8.74 30.71
C ASP A 97 1.18 8.47 31.06
N LEU A 98 0.97 7.48 31.93
CA LEU A 98 -0.37 7.02 32.31
C LEU A 98 -0.67 7.41 33.75
N PRO A 99 -1.86 7.96 34.04
CA PRO A 99 -2.27 8.25 35.41
C PRO A 99 -2.15 6.99 36.27
N GLY A 100 -1.59 7.15 37.45
CA GLY A 100 -1.44 6.09 38.44
C GLY A 100 -0.19 5.22 38.31
N ILE A 101 0.27 4.91 37.11
CA ILE A 101 1.45 4.05 36.87
C ILE A 101 2.63 4.80 36.27
N GLY A 102 2.46 6.08 35.91
CA GLY A 102 3.49 6.94 35.36
C GLY A 102 4.03 6.46 34.03
N ARG A 103 5.28 6.85 33.74
CA ARG A 103 5.95 6.52 32.48
C ARG A 103 6.06 5.02 32.24
N THR A 104 5.60 4.58 31.08
CA THR A 104 5.59 3.18 30.67
C THR A 104 6.06 3.04 29.25
N GLN A 105 7.16 2.32 29.06
CA GLN A 105 7.72 2.06 27.73
C GLN A 105 6.86 1.04 26.99
N ILE A 106 6.37 1.42 25.83
CA ILE A 106 5.55 0.58 24.94
C ILE A 106 6.03 0.54 23.49
N SER A 107 6.98 1.38 23.12
CA SER A 107 7.60 1.32 21.79
C SER A 107 8.33 -0.01 21.59
N GLY A 108 8.26 -0.54 20.37
CA GLY A 108 8.81 -1.84 20.01
C GLY A 108 7.91 -3.03 20.36
N LEU A 109 6.82 -2.81 21.10
CA LEU A 109 5.82 -3.81 21.45
C LEU A 109 4.65 -3.81 20.46
N THR A 110 3.99 -4.94 20.32
CA THR A 110 2.67 -5.02 19.70
C THR A 110 1.61 -4.42 20.63
N ARG A 111 0.42 -4.15 20.13
CA ARG A 111 -0.70 -3.67 20.96
C ARG A 111 -1.01 -4.62 22.12
N ALA A 112 -0.98 -5.92 21.86
CA ALA A 112 -1.25 -6.96 22.86
C ALA A 112 -0.17 -6.98 23.97
N GLU A 113 1.10 -6.90 23.60
CA GLU A 113 2.22 -6.85 24.55
C GLU A 113 2.19 -5.56 25.37
N ALA A 114 1.86 -4.42 24.74
CA ALA A 114 1.72 -3.14 25.44
C ALA A 114 0.54 -3.20 26.44
N ALA A 115 -0.58 -3.76 26.04
CA ALA A 115 -1.73 -3.97 26.94
C ALA A 115 -1.36 -4.85 28.13
N ALA A 116 -0.68 -5.97 27.90
CA ALA A 116 -0.23 -6.87 28.96
C ALA A 116 0.75 -6.16 29.91
N ARG A 117 1.68 -5.36 29.40
CA ARG A 117 2.64 -4.60 30.23
C ARG A 117 1.94 -3.56 31.11
N ILE A 118 1.00 -2.80 30.55
CA ILE A 118 0.22 -1.80 31.28
C ILE A 118 -0.66 -2.50 32.33
N GLN A 119 -1.31 -3.59 31.94
CA GLN A 119 -2.16 -4.38 32.83
C GLN A 119 -1.40 -4.91 34.04
N ALA A 120 -0.18 -5.42 33.85
CA ALA A 120 0.66 -5.91 34.93
C ALA A 120 0.95 -4.80 35.95
N LYS A 121 1.27 -3.59 35.49
CA LYS A 121 1.52 -2.43 36.38
C LYS A 121 0.28 -2.01 37.16
N PHE A 122 -0.92 -2.08 36.56
CA PHE A 122 -2.17 -1.76 37.29
C PHE A 122 -2.51 -2.84 38.33
N ARG A 123 -2.24 -4.10 38.01
CA ARG A 123 -2.48 -5.22 38.94
C ARG A 123 -1.53 -5.21 40.13
N ASP A 124 -0.38 -4.55 40.01
CA ASP A 124 0.58 -4.39 41.09
C ASP A 124 0.15 -3.27 42.06
N GLY A 125 -0.90 -3.57 42.85
CA GLY A 125 -1.35 -2.72 43.99
C GLY A 125 -2.39 -1.64 43.70
N ILE A 126 -2.89 -1.49 42.45
CA ILE A 126 -3.91 -0.47 42.10
C ILE A 126 -5.26 -1.12 41.81
N LEU A 127 -5.30 -2.05 40.86
CA LEU A 127 -6.51 -2.73 40.36
C LEU A 127 -6.20 -4.21 40.11
N ASN A 128 -6.45 -5.08 41.07
CA ASN A 128 -6.07 -6.48 41.02
C ASN A 128 -6.69 -7.26 39.82
N ASP A 129 -7.87 -6.83 39.37
CA ASP A 129 -8.62 -7.43 38.25
C ASP A 129 -8.60 -6.55 37.00
N ALA A 130 -7.63 -5.62 36.90
CA ALA A 130 -7.51 -4.75 35.72
C ALA A 130 -7.45 -5.53 34.43
N VAL A 131 -8.27 -5.11 33.46
CA VAL A 131 -8.19 -5.51 32.05
C VAL A 131 -7.88 -4.27 31.25
N VAL A 132 -6.84 -4.34 30.42
CA VAL A 132 -6.35 -3.21 29.62
C VAL A 132 -6.49 -3.52 28.14
N THR A 133 -7.07 -2.58 27.42
CA THR A 133 -7.14 -2.62 25.95
C THR A 133 -6.34 -1.45 25.38
N VAL A 134 -5.46 -1.74 24.43
CA VAL A 134 -4.67 -0.72 23.71
C VAL A 134 -5.11 -0.68 22.26
N ALA A 135 -5.53 0.50 21.80
CA ALA A 135 -5.81 0.79 20.41
C ALA A 135 -4.73 1.71 19.84
N ALA A 136 -4.25 1.44 18.65
CA ALA A 136 -3.31 2.32 17.96
C ALA A 136 -4.03 3.12 16.87
N TYR A 137 -3.69 4.39 16.78
CA TYR A 137 -4.26 5.34 15.83
C TYR A 137 -3.16 5.99 15.00
N ASN A 138 -3.54 6.71 13.98
CA ASN A 138 -2.60 7.47 13.14
C ASN A 138 -1.52 6.61 12.47
N ARG A 139 -1.86 5.35 12.18
CA ARG A 139 -0.99 4.42 11.47
C ARG A 139 -1.40 4.36 10.01
N TYR A 140 -0.46 4.56 9.11
CA TYR A 140 -0.76 4.61 7.67
C TYR A 140 0.44 4.15 6.85
N ILE A 141 0.14 3.81 5.60
CA ILE A 141 1.07 3.68 4.49
C ILE A 141 0.72 4.70 3.42
N THR A 142 1.61 4.93 2.49
CA THR A 142 1.35 5.80 1.34
C THR A 142 1.47 5.01 0.05
N ILE A 143 0.46 5.10 -0.82
CA ILE A 143 0.46 4.43 -2.12
C ILE A 143 0.45 5.50 -3.22
N LEU A 144 1.41 5.42 -4.12
CA LEU A 144 1.64 6.38 -5.19
C LEU A 144 1.70 5.69 -6.57
N GLY A 145 1.46 6.46 -7.61
CA GLY A 145 1.61 6.04 -9.00
C GLY A 145 0.33 5.42 -9.58
N GLU A 146 0.47 4.33 -10.32
CA GLU A 146 -0.57 3.74 -11.15
C GLU A 146 -1.51 2.81 -10.37
N VAL A 147 -2.23 3.36 -9.41
CA VAL A 147 -3.33 2.72 -8.68
C VAL A 147 -4.62 3.53 -8.86
N ALA A 148 -5.77 2.91 -8.60
CA ALA A 148 -7.05 3.59 -8.78
C ALA A 148 -7.24 4.75 -7.80
N ARG A 149 -6.76 4.63 -6.56
CA ARG A 149 -6.87 5.65 -5.51
C ARG A 149 -5.53 5.83 -4.80
N PRO A 150 -4.62 6.64 -5.38
CA PRO A 150 -3.35 6.96 -4.72
C PRO A 150 -3.59 7.85 -3.48
N GLY A 151 -2.68 7.77 -2.53
CA GLY A 151 -2.71 8.56 -1.30
C GLY A 151 -2.38 7.76 -0.05
N ARG A 152 -2.68 8.36 1.11
CA ARG A 152 -2.53 7.70 2.42
C ARG A 152 -3.65 6.68 2.62
N GLN A 153 -3.27 5.48 3.08
CA GLN A 153 -4.18 4.42 3.47
C GLN A 153 -3.97 4.12 4.95
N GLU A 154 -5.05 4.13 5.71
CA GLU A 154 -5.00 3.86 7.15
C GLU A 154 -4.85 2.36 7.43
N ILE A 155 -4.02 2.03 8.41
CA ILE A 155 -3.84 0.66 8.88
C ILE A 155 -4.77 0.43 10.09
N VAL A 156 -5.90 -0.18 9.85
CA VAL A 156 -6.93 -0.43 10.88
C VAL A 156 -6.59 -1.69 11.69
N ARG A 157 -5.98 -2.69 11.08
CA ARG A 157 -5.65 -3.98 11.70
C ARG A 157 -4.24 -3.99 12.29
N ASP A 158 -3.92 -5.05 13.02
CA ASP A 158 -2.57 -5.27 13.57
C ASP A 158 -1.54 -5.71 12.51
N ASN A 159 -2.00 -6.05 11.35
CA ASN A 159 -1.19 -6.42 10.20
C ASN A 159 -1.82 -5.87 8.93
N LEU A 160 -0.99 -5.60 7.95
CA LEU A 160 -1.41 -5.21 6.60
C LEU A 160 -0.44 -5.83 5.60
N THR A 161 -0.98 -6.60 4.66
CA THR A 161 -0.17 -7.17 3.58
C THR A 161 -0.11 -6.21 2.38
N LEU A 162 0.90 -6.38 1.53
CA LEU A 162 1.03 -5.61 0.28
C LEU A 162 -0.21 -5.77 -0.62
N LEU A 163 -0.77 -6.98 -0.69
CA LEU A 163 -1.97 -7.23 -1.49
C LEU A 163 -3.22 -6.54 -0.92
N GLU A 164 -3.39 -6.54 0.40
CA GLU A 164 -4.49 -5.81 1.05
C GLU A 164 -4.36 -4.30 0.83
N ALA A 165 -3.15 -3.76 0.91
CA ALA A 165 -2.88 -2.35 0.64
C ALA A 165 -3.24 -1.96 -0.80
N ILE A 166 -2.84 -2.78 -1.77
CA ILE A 166 -3.19 -2.59 -3.18
C ILE A 166 -4.72 -2.67 -3.36
N GLY A 167 -5.37 -3.64 -2.71
CA GLY A 167 -6.84 -3.78 -2.72
C GLY A 167 -7.55 -2.55 -2.12
N GLN A 168 -7.05 -2.00 -1.01
CA GLN A 168 -7.56 -0.75 -0.42
C GLN A 168 -7.43 0.45 -1.38
N ALA A 169 -6.35 0.49 -2.16
CA ALA A 169 -6.15 1.51 -3.20
C ALA A 169 -7.01 1.28 -4.47
N GLY A 170 -7.83 0.21 -4.50
CA GLY A 170 -8.72 -0.11 -5.61
C GLY A 170 -8.01 -0.76 -6.78
N ASP A 171 -6.91 -1.48 -6.51
CA ASP A 171 -6.05 -2.15 -7.48
C ASP A 171 -5.19 -1.22 -8.35
N LEU A 172 -4.26 -1.83 -9.09
CA LEU A 172 -3.45 -1.13 -10.09
C LEU A 172 -4.29 -0.78 -11.32
N THR A 173 -4.03 0.40 -11.89
CA THR A 173 -4.61 0.73 -13.20
C THR A 173 -4.11 -0.24 -14.28
N ILE A 174 -4.76 -0.27 -15.44
CA ILE A 174 -4.35 -1.09 -16.60
C ILE A 174 -2.91 -0.73 -17.05
N THR A 175 -2.48 0.49 -16.77
CA THR A 175 -1.16 1.02 -17.11
C THR A 175 -0.10 0.83 -16.02
N GLY A 176 -0.49 0.34 -14.85
CA GLY A 176 0.42 0.04 -13.75
C GLY A 176 1.28 -1.20 -14.04
N ARG A 177 2.57 -1.11 -13.73
CA ARG A 177 3.51 -2.22 -13.84
C ARG A 177 3.35 -3.18 -12.67
N ARG A 178 2.97 -4.42 -12.94
CA ARG A 178 2.83 -5.49 -11.94
C ARG A 178 4.13 -6.22 -11.66
N ASP A 179 5.07 -6.11 -12.59
CA ASP A 179 6.38 -6.75 -12.53
C ASP A 179 7.41 -6.00 -11.67
N CYS A 180 7.07 -4.79 -11.21
CA CYS A 180 8.02 -3.96 -10.48
C CYS A 180 7.28 -2.98 -9.56
N ILE A 181 6.80 -3.48 -8.44
CA ILE A 181 6.28 -2.63 -7.36
C ILE A 181 7.46 -2.26 -6.47
N LYS A 182 7.62 -0.96 -6.20
CA LYS A 182 8.63 -0.47 -5.27
C LYS A 182 8.01 -0.25 -3.90
N VAL A 183 8.58 -0.85 -2.88
CA VAL A 183 8.24 -0.56 -1.49
C VAL A 183 9.46 0.09 -0.85
N ILE A 184 9.30 1.32 -0.40
CA ILE A 184 10.34 2.10 0.25
C ILE A 184 10.03 2.07 1.74
N ARG A 185 10.95 1.51 2.51
CA ARG A 185 10.87 1.38 3.97
C ARG A 185 12.00 2.15 4.62
N GLN A 186 11.68 2.90 5.64
CA GLN A 186 12.70 3.53 6.47
C GLN A 186 13.20 2.56 7.54
N GLU A 187 14.49 2.27 7.53
CA GLU A 187 15.19 1.43 8.50
C GLU A 187 16.21 2.30 9.26
N GLY A 188 15.82 2.79 10.45
CA GLY A 188 16.64 3.78 11.18
C GLY A 188 16.75 5.10 10.41
N ASN A 189 17.97 5.53 10.09
CA ASN A 189 18.23 6.76 9.35
C ASN A 189 18.36 6.56 7.84
N GLU A 190 18.17 5.34 7.34
CA GLU A 190 18.30 5.00 5.93
C GLU A 190 16.95 4.57 5.34
N SER A 191 16.77 4.86 4.04
CA SER A 191 15.61 4.38 3.30
C SER A 191 16.03 3.25 2.36
N LYS A 192 15.39 2.09 2.50
CA LYS A 192 15.65 0.91 1.69
C LYS A 192 14.50 0.67 0.72
N THR A 193 14.85 0.44 -0.55
CA THR A 193 13.87 0.15 -1.59
C THR A 193 13.87 -1.34 -1.91
N TYR A 194 12.68 -1.93 -1.82
CA TYR A 194 12.42 -3.32 -2.19
C TYR A 194 11.62 -3.36 -3.49
N TYR A 195 11.92 -4.35 -4.32
CA TYR A 195 11.20 -4.58 -5.58
C TYR A 195 10.41 -5.87 -5.46
N VAL A 196 9.13 -5.81 -5.82
CA VAL A 196 8.21 -6.94 -5.76
C VAL A 196 7.53 -7.14 -7.10
N ASP A 197 7.51 -8.37 -7.60
CA ASP A 197 6.74 -8.77 -8.77
C ASP A 197 5.42 -9.43 -8.32
N LEU A 198 4.30 -8.78 -8.60
CA LEU A 198 2.97 -9.30 -8.24
C LEU A 198 2.53 -10.47 -9.12
N ARG A 199 3.26 -10.75 -10.19
CA ARG A 199 2.97 -11.85 -11.11
C ARG A 199 3.56 -13.17 -10.62
N SER A 200 4.52 -13.11 -9.69
CA SER A 200 5.18 -14.27 -9.12
C SER A 200 4.69 -14.57 -7.71
N LYS A 201 4.62 -15.85 -7.37
CA LYS A 201 4.38 -16.36 -6.02
C LYS A 201 5.48 -15.97 -5.03
N ASP A 202 6.66 -15.60 -5.50
CA ASP A 202 7.78 -15.18 -4.63
C ASP A 202 7.44 -13.94 -3.79
N LEU A 203 6.42 -13.18 -4.20
CA LEU A 203 5.94 -12.05 -3.41
C LEU A 203 5.57 -12.44 -1.97
N PHE A 204 5.03 -13.67 -1.75
CA PHE A 204 4.65 -14.15 -0.42
C PHE A 204 5.83 -14.34 0.52
N ASN A 205 7.06 -14.52 -0.03
CA ASN A 205 8.31 -14.64 0.71
C ASN A 205 9.08 -13.31 0.81
N SER A 206 8.54 -12.23 0.20
CA SER A 206 9.18 -10.93 0.24
C SER A 206 9.23 -10.36 1.66
N PRO A 207 10.34 -9.74 2.09
CA PRO A 207 10.44 -9.08 3.41
C PRO A 207 9.48 -7.91 3.58
N VAL A 208 8.88 -7.43 2.47
CA VAL A 208 7.88 -6.36 2.47
C VAL A 208 6.47 -6.87 2.13
N TYR A 209 6.25 -8.19 2.14
CA TYR A 209 4.90 -8.73 2.02
C TYR A 209 4.00 -8.25 3.17
N ASN A 210 4.52 -8.30 4.41
CA ASN A 210 3.92 -7.63 5.56
C ASN A 210 4.44 -6.19 5.61
N LEU A 211 3.55 -5.24 5.40
CA LEU A 211 3.87 -3.82 5.40
C LEU A 211 4.07 -3.30 6.82
N GLN A 212 4.87 -2.27 6.92
CA GLN A 212 5.08 -1.51 8.15
C GLN A 212 4.49 -0.12 8.04
N GLN A 213 4.30 0.53 9.17
CA GLN A 213 3.89 1.92 9.21
C GLN A 213 4.91 2.81 8.48
N ASN A 214 4.40 3.80 7.76
CA ASN A 214 5.15 4.74 6.92
C ASN A 214 5.81 4.12 5.67
N ASP A 215 5.56 2.84 5.35
CA ASP A 215 5.97 2.30 4.05
C ASP A 215 5.36 3.13 2.92
N VAL A 216 6.17 3.38 1.89
CA VAL A 216 5.72 4.03 0.66
C VAL A 216 5.75 3.00 -0.46
N ILE A 217 4.57 2.75 -1.05
CA ILE A 217 4.39 1.84 -2.18
C ILE A 217 4.29 2.70 -3.44
N TYR A 218 5.16 2.45 -4.40
CA TYR A 218 5.13 3.15 -5.67
C TYR A 218 4.95 2.18 -6.84
N VAL A 219 3.89 2.42 -7.61
CA VAL A 219 3.55 1.66 -8.81
C VAL A 219 3.96 2.46 -10.04
N GLU A 220 4.94 1.99 -10.77
CA GLU A 220 5.40 2.65 -12.00
C GLU A 220 4.38 2.53 -13.13
N PRO A 221 4.26 3.57 -13.98
CA PRO A 221 3.53 3.46 -15.24
C PRO A 221 4.28 2.54 -16.23
N ASN A 222 3.53 1.88 -17.08
CA ASN A 222 4.11 1.09 -18.16
C ASN A 222 4.65 1.98 -19.29
N LYS A 223 5.42 1.38 -20.22
CA LYS A 223 6.03 2.12 -21.34
C LYS A 223 5.02 2.84 -22.23
N VAL A 224 3.79 2.33 -22.33
CA VAL A 224 2.73 2.97 -23.14
C VAL A 224 2.35 4.32 -22.53
N LYS A 225 2.09 4.37 -21.24
CA LYS A 225 1.76 5.62 -20.55
C LYS A 225 2.93 6.58 -20.48
N MET A 226 4.15 6.07 -20.25
CA MET A 226 5.36 6.90 -20.32
C MET A 226 5.54 7.51 -21.71
N GLY A 227 5.28 6.73 -22.78
CA GLY A 227 5.32 7.24 -24.16
C GLY A 227 4.29 8.32 -24.45
N GLN A 228 3.10 8.25 -23.81
CA GLN A 228 2.08 9.29 -23.95
C GLN A 228 2.51 10.63 -23.35
N SER A 229 3.31 10.63 -22.28
CA SER A 229 3.81 11.85 -21.65
C SER A 229 4.88 12.56 -22.49
N THR A 230 5.57 11.83 -23.39
CA THR A 230 6.58 12.36 -24.30
C THR A 230 6.04 12.68 -25.70
N ASN A 231 4.85 12.16 -26.03
CA ASN A 231 4.18 12.48 -27.28
C ASN A 231 3.52 13.86 -27.14
N ASN A 232 4.24 14.87 -27.58
CA ASN A 232 3.64 16.18 -27.82
C ASN A 232 2.54 16.00 -28.90
N ASP A 233 1.40 16.67 -28.77
CA ASP A 233 0.27 16.64 -29.75
C ASP A 233 0.73 16.87 -31.20
N ASN A 234 1.85 17.56 -31.38
CA ASN A 234 2.50 17.74 -32.68
C ASN A 234 3.10 16.47 -33.28
N SER A 235 3.53 15.47 -32.48
CA SER A 235 4.17 14.25 -33.04
C SER A 235 3.12 13.31 -33.64
N VAL A 236 1.91 13.23 -33.04
CA VAL A 236 0.79 12.46 -33.58
C VAL A 236 0.25 13.10 -34.86
N ARG A 237 0.17 14.42 -34.90
CA ARG A 237 -0.18 15.18 -36.11
C ARG A 237 0.84 14.93 -37.23
N ASN A 238 2.13 14.90 -36.92
CA ASN A 238 3.17 14.65 -37.92
C ASN A 238 3.06 13.23 -38.53
N ILE A 239 2.76 12.20 -37.72
CA ILE A 239 2.59 10.83 -38.25
C ILE A 239 1.35 10.73 -39.15
N SER A 240 0.23 11.31 -38.77
CA SER A 240 -0.99 11.30 -39.57
C SER A 240 -0.84 12.13 -40.85
N THR A 241 -0.12 13.24 -40.81
CA THR A 241 0.20 14.06 -41.99
C THR A 241 1.15 13.33 -42.94
N TRP A 242 2.17 12.65 -42.43
CA TRP A 242 3.06 11.83 -43.26
C TRP A 242 2.35 10.62 -43.89
N LEU A 243 1.44 9.96 -43.16
CA LEU A 243 0.61 8.88 -43.69
C LEU A 243 -0.33 9.38 -44.79
N SER A 244 -0.95 10.55 -44.63
CA SER A 244 -1.78 11.14 -45.67
C SER A 244 -0.96 11.59 -46.89
N ALA A 245 0.23 12.16 -46.67
CA ALA A 245 1.11 12.54 -47.78
C ALA A 245 1.59 11.32 -48.57
N THR A 246 1.95 10.22 -47.89
CA THR A 246 2.35 8.96 -48.57
C THR A 246 1.20 8.34 -49.33
N SER A 247 -0.07 8.40 -48.84
CA SER A 247 -1.22 7.87 -49.57
C SER A 247 -1.54 8.68 -50.82
N VAL A 248 -1.39 10.01 -50.77
CA VAL A 248 -1.56 10.89 -51.94
C VAL A 248 -0.47 10.63 -52.98
N LEU A 249 0.81 10.51 -52.55
CA LEU A 249 1.93 10.19 -53.46
C LEU A 249 1.76 8.80 -54.12
N THR A 250 1.32 7.79 -53.38
CA THR A 250 1.04 6.47 -53.97
C THR A 250 -0.13 6.51 -54.95
N SER A 251 -1.16 7.30 -54.67
CA SER A 251 -2.29 7.47 -55.59
C SER A 251 -1.85 8.15 -56.92
N ILE A 252 -1.03 9.17 -56.84
CA ILE A 252 -0.46 9.87 -57.99
C ILE A 252 0.46 8.93 -58.80
N ALA A 253 1.34 8.18 -58.11
CA ALA A 253 2.21 7.22 -58.76
C ALA A 253 1.41 6.13 -59.55
N ILE A 254 0.36 5.58 -58.91
CA ILE A 254 -0.52 4.61 -59.58
C ILE A 254 -1.20 5.21 -60.84
N LEU A 255 -1.57 6.47 -60.79
CA LEU A 255 -2.24 7.15 -61.91
C LEU A 255 -1.26 7.40 -63.07
N ILE A 256 0.03 7.70 -62.79
CA ILE A 256 1.07 7.88 -63.79
C ILE A 256 1.51 6.55 -64.42
N PHE A 257 1.67 5.48 -63.59
CA PHE A 257 2.13 4.18 -64.08
C PHE A 257 1.01 3.27 -64.64
N ARG A 258 -0.25 3.70 -64.54
CA ARG A 258 -1.40 3.00 -65.15
C ARG A 258 -1.61 3.37 -66.63
N ARG A 259 -0.83 4.30 -67.18
CA ARG A 259 -0.84 4.71 -68.56
C ARG A 259 0.35 4.05 -69.25
#